data_823ffbcb0f52975a3ac04003119c92d7
#
_entry.id   823ffbcb0f52975a3ac04003119c92d7
#
_cell.length_a   1.000
_cell.length_b   1.000
_cell.length_c   1.000
_cell.angle_alpha   90.00
_cell.angle_beta   90.00
_cell.angle_gamma   90.00
#
_symmetry.space_group_name_H-M   'P 1'
#
loop_
_entity.id
_entity.type
_entity.pdbx_description
1 polymer ?
#
loop_
_entity_poly.entity_id
_entity_poly.type
_entity_poly.pdbx_seq_one_letter_code
_entity_poly.pdbx_strand_id
1 'polypeptide(L)'
;LIIAYHETGHALVGWALPHADPIHKVTIIPRGRALGYTQALPENEKYLSSKAELKDKLAMLMGGRVAEELIFKDPTTGASNDIEKATDIARRMVMEFGMSEKLGPMLFGKGSNEVFLGRDYGRQQDYSDEVASSIDSEVKIFLNDAHNIAGKILKKFNKQMDAMVKVLLEKETINREEVSRIFKSIKKVKIHGSGKNLRIT
;
A
#
# COMPACT_ATOMS: atom_id res chain seq x y z
N LEU A 1 15.94 14.60 1.30
CA LEU A 1 14.84 15.03 0.46
C LEU A 1 14.04 13.86 -0.09
N ILE A 2 14.68 12.85 -0.72
CA ILE A 2 13.99 11.67 -1.28
C ILE A 2 13.15 10.98 -0.22
N ILE A 3 13.73 10.67 0.95
CA ILE A 3 13.04 10.03 2.08
C ILE A 3 11.83 10.88 2.54
N ALA A 4 11.97 12.21 2.58
CA ALA A 4 10.87 13.08 2.99
C ALA A 4 9.67 13.01 2.03
N TYR A 5 9.90 12.97 0.72
CA TYR A 5 8.83 12.75 -0.26
C TYR A 5 8.25 11.35 -0.17
N HIS A 6 9.08 10.33 0.01
CA HIS A 6 8.67 8.95 0.16
C HIS A 6 7.70 8.79 1.34
N GLU A 7 8.10 9.20 2.53
CA GLU A 7 7.28 9.11 3.75
C GLU A 7 6.03 9.99 3.68
N THR A 8 6.15 11.18 3.08
CA THR A 8 5.00 12.04 2.82
C THR A 8 4.02 11.39 1.85
N GLY A 9 4.51 10.64 0.87
CA GLY A 9 3.68 9.88 -0.07
C GLY A 9 2.78 8.88 0.64
N HIS A 10 3.33 8.06 1.54
CA HIS A 10 2.56 7.15 2.38
C HIS A 10 1.52 7.89 3.24
N ALA A 11 1.95 8.94 3.93
CA ALA A 11 1.10 9.69 4.83
C ALA A 11 -0.06 10.38 4.10
N LEU A 12 0.20 11.00 2.96
CA LEU A 12 -0.81 11.72 2.19
C LEU A 12 -1.84 10.78 1.57
N VAL A 13 -1.39 9.66 0.99
CA VAL A 13 -2.28 8.64 0.44
C VAL A 13 -3.15 8.04 1.55
N GLY A 14 -2.56 7.62 2.67
CA GLY A 14 -3.30 7.10 3.82
C GLY A 14 -4.29 8.11 4.40
N TRP A 15 -3.90 9.40 4.49
CA TRP A 15 -4.80 10.44 4.96
C TRP A 15 -6.03 10.64 4.04
N ALA A 16 -5.82 10.60 2.74
CA ALA A 16 -6.89 10.85 1.76
C ALA A 16 -7.85 9.67 1.60
N LEU A 17 -7.43 8.44 1.91
CA LEU A 17 -8.25 7.22 1.75
C LEU A 17 -9.22 7.02 2.92
N PRO A 18 -10.47 6.58 2.64
CA PRO A 18 -11.52 6.50 3.67
C PRO A 18 -11.29 5.40 4.70
N HIS A 19 -10.67 4.27 4.31
CA HIS A 19 -10.53 3.08 5.15
C HIS A 19 -9.08 2.84 5.62
N ALA A 20 -8.15 3.73 5.29
CA ALA A 20 -6.79 3.65 5.79
C ALA A 20 -6.72 4.00 7.28
N ASP A 21 -5.80 3.35 7.99
CA ASP A 21 -5.55 3.64 9.39
C ASP A 21 -5.02 5.07 9.59
N PRO A 22 -5.38 5.73 10.71
CA PRO A 22 -4.91 7.08 11.00
C PRO A 22 -3.40 7.18 11.07
N ILE A 23 -2.85 8.25 10.51
CA ILE A 23 -1.42 8.54 10.58
C ILE A 23 -1.09 9.14 11.94
N HIS A 24 -0.24 8.48 12.71
CA HIS A 24 0.19 8.90 14.02
C HIS A 24 1.51 9.65 14.02
N LYS A 25 2.43 9.23 13.17
CA LYS A 25 3.77 9.80 13.12
C LYS A 25 4.40 9.59 11.75
N VAL A 26 5.16 10.59 11.31
CA VAL A 26 6.00 10.50 10.11
C VAL A 26 7.39 10.99 10.47
N THR A 27 8.42 10.25 10.12
CA THR A 27 9.81 10.63 10.44
C THR A 27 10.76 10.24 9.32
N ILE A 28 11.78 11.06 9.13
CA ILE A 28 12.91 10.82 8.24
C ILE A 28 14.19 10.43 8.99
N ILE A 29 14.08 10.23 10.31
CA ILE A 29 15.18 9.75 11.14
C ILE A 29 15.32 8.24 10.93
N PRO A 30 16.50 7.74 10.53
CA PRO A 30 16.73 6.31 10.33
C PRO A 30 16.51 5.49 11.61
N ARG A 31 15.90 4.30 11.46
CA ARG A 31 15.75 3.32 12.53
C ARG A 31 16.07 1.92 12.01
N GLY A 32 17.17 1.36 12.48
CA GLY A 32 17.64 0.06 11.98
C GLY A 32 17.95 0.10 10.50
N ARG A 33 17.21 -0.68 9.69
CA ARG A 33 17.36 -0.70 8.23
C ARG A 33 16.44 0.29 7.50
N ALA A 34 15.46 0.87 8.20
CA ALA A 34 14.56 1.84 7.62
C ALA A 34 15.20 3.24 7.65
N LEU A 35 15.19 3.93 6.54
CA LEU A 35 15.72 5.30 6.39
C LEU A 35 14.75 6.37 6.90
N GLY A 36 13.47 6.03 7.02
CA GLY A 36 12.37 6.77 7.57
C GLY A 36 11.22 5.82 7.88
N TYR A 37 10.13 6.29 8.44
CA TYR A 37 8.89 5.52 8.55
C TYR A 37 7.67 6.38 8.75
N THR A 38 6.56 5.92 8.18
CA THR A 38 5.22 6.45 8.39
C THR A 38 4.43 5.45 9.25
N GLN A 39 4.04 5.88 10.45
CA GLN A 39 3.28 5.05 11.38
C GLN A 39 1.78 5.32 11.23
N ALA A 40 1.06 4.34 10.72
CA ALA A 40 -0.39 4.27 10.74
C ALA A 40 -0.83 3.18 11.72
N LEU A 41 -1.74 3.51 12.62
CA LEU A 41 -2.25 2.58 13.64
C LEU A 41 -3.78 2.60 13.64
N PRO A 42 -4.45 1.44 13.73
CA PRO A 42 -5.88 1.37 13.89
C PRO A 42 -6.32 1.98 15.23
N GLU A 43 -7.44 2.69 15.24
CA GLU A 43 -7.99 3.27 16.48
C GLU A 43 -8.61 2.20 17.41
N ASN A 44 -9.02 1.07 16.85
CA ASN A 44 -9.58 -0.06 17.58
C ASN A 44 -8.91 -1.36 17.12
N GLU A 45 -8.90 -2.38 17.98
CA GLU A 45 -8.47 -3.72 17.58
C GLU A 45 -9.37 -4.25 16.47
N LYS A 46 -8.77 -4.57 15.31
CA LYS A 46 -9.48 -5.11 14.16
C LYS A 46 -9.09 -6.56 13.93
N TYR A 47 -10.06 -7.45 14.08
CA TYR A 47 -9.89 -8.89 13.78
C TYR A 47 -10.18 -9.23 12.31
N LEU A 48 -10.91 -8.39 11.60
CA LEU A 48 -11.31 -8.60 10.22
C LEU A 48 -10.96 -7.36 9.40
N SER A 49 -10.54 -7.60 8.15
CA SER A 49 -10.30 -6.53 7.16
C SER A 49 -11.18 -6.76 5.93
N SER A 50 -11.88 -5.74 5.50
CA SER A 50 -12.67 -5.77 4.28
C SER A 50 -11.79 -5.65 3.02
N LYS A 51 -12.33 -6.03 1.86
CA LYS A 51 -11.67 -5.81 0.55
C LYS A 51 -11.33 -4.34 0.32
N ALA A 52 -12.18 -3.41 0.76
CA ALA A 52 -11.96 -1.98 0.63
C ALA A 52 -10.76 -1.50 1.49
N GLU A 53 -10.68 -1.95 2.73
CA GLU A 53 -9.57 -1.64 3.63
C GLU A 53 -8.24 -2.18 3.08
N LEU A 54 -8.23 -3.41 2.55
CA LEU A 54 -7.02 -3.97 1.97
C LEU A 54 -6.59 -3.22 0.70
N LYS A 55 -7.53 -2.80 -0.15
CA LYS A 55 -7.22 -1.94 -1.32
C LYS A 55 -6.64 -0.59 -0.91
N ASP A 56 -7.19 0.05 0.11
CA ASP A 56 -6.66 1.31 0.64
C ASP A 56 -5.26 1.12 1.23
N LYS A 57 -5.01 0.01 1.91
CA LYS A 57 -3.69 -0.37 2.43
C LYS A 57 -2.66 -0.58 1.32
N LEU A 58 -3.05 -1.27 0.22
CA LEU A 58 -2.20 -1.41 -0.97
C LEU A 58 -1.83 -0.04 -1.56
N ALA A 59 -2.81 0.86 -1.72
CA ALA A 59 -2.56 2.18 -2.27
C ALA A 59 -1.65 3.03 -1.35
N MET A 60 -1.83 2.93 -0.03
CA MET A 60 -0.94 3.58 0.94
C MET A 60 0.50 3.06 0.82
N LEU A 61 0.71 1.74 0.71
CA LEU A 61 2.03 1.14 0.53
C LEU A 61 2.71 1.60 -0.78
N MET A 62 1.95 1.82 -1.84
CA MET A 62 2.48 2.37 -3.10
C MET A 62 2.81 3.86 -3.01
N GLY A 63 2.34 4.58 -1.98
CA GLY A 63 2.46 6.03 -1.85
C GLY A 63 3.89 6.54 -1.92
N GLY A 64 4.83 5.92 -1.21
CA GLY A 64 6.24 6.29 -1.20
C GLY A 64 6.88 6.15 -2.58
N ARG A 65 6.73 4.98 -3.20
CA ARG A 65 7.23 4.71 -4.55
C ARG A 65 6.71 5.70 -5.58
N VAL A 66 5.41 5.95 -5.56
CA VAL A 66 4.75 6.86 -6.51
C VAL A 66 5.18 8.31 -6.28
N ALA A 67 5.42 8.72 -5.04
CA ALA A 67 5.97 10.06 -4.75
C ALA A 67 7.37 10.23 -5.37
N GLU A 68 8.25 9.25 -5.26
CA GLU A 68 9.56 9.26 -5.91
C GLU A 68 9.42 9.38 -7.44
N GLU A 69 8.56 8.59 -8.06
CA GLU A 69 8.31 8.61 -9.51
C GLU A 69 7.78 9.97 -10.00
N LEU A 70 6.88 10.60 -9.23
CA LEU A 70 6.31 11.89 -9.61
C LEU A 70 7.31 13.03 -9.52
N ILE A 71 8.13 13.05 -8.49
CA ILE A 71 9.01 14.19 -8.18
C ILE A 71 10.38 14.04 -8.85
N PHE A 72 10.99 12.86 -8.71
CA PHE A 72 12.38 12.65 -9.15
C PHE A 72 12.48 11.97 -10.51
N LYS A 73 11.40 11.35 -11.00
CA LYS A 73 11.38 10.56 -12.26
C LYS A 73 12.30 9.34 -12.24
N ASP A 74 12.99 9.10 -11.13
CA ASP A 74 13.97 8.04 -10.93
C ASP A 74 13.74 7.42 -9.55
N PRO A 75 12.90 6.38 -9.47
CA PRO A 75 12.58 5.74 -8.20
C PRO A 75 13.74 4.90 -7.68
N THR A 76 13.89 4.90 -6.36
CA THR A 76 14.99 4.22 -5.66
C THR A 76 14.60 2.80 -5.21
N THR A 77 15.58 2.08 -4.65
CA THR A 77 15.35 0.78 -4.00
C THR A 77 14.69 0.90 -2.62
N GLY A 78 14.48 2.12 -2.12
CA GLY A 78 13.90 2.38 -0.80
C GLY A 78 12.50 1.80 -0.61
N ALA A 79 11.73 1.71 -1.70
CA ALA A 79 10.38 1.15 -1.69
C ALA A 79 10.32 -0.40 -1.71
N SER A 80 11.45 -1.12 -1.65
CA SER A 80 11.46 -2.59 -1.80
C SER A 80 10.59 -3.31 -0.77
N ASN A 81 10.65 -2.90 0.49
CA ASN A 81 9.85 -3.49 1.56
C ASN A 81 8.34 -3.21 1.41
N ASP A 82 7.98 -2.02 0.91
CA ASP A 82 6.58 -1.68 0.67
C ASP A 82 5.99 -2.46 -0.49
N ILE A 83 6.78 -2.66 -1.54
CA ILE A 83 6.41 -3.49 -2.69
C ILE A 83 6.26 -4.95 -2.26
N GLU A 84 7.16 -5.48 -1.44
CA GLU A 84 7.09 -6.84 -0.89
C GLU A 84 5.78 -7.01 -0.09
N LYS A 85 5.52 -6.15 0.89
CA LYS A 85 4.29 -6.19 1.69
C LYS A 85 3.02 -6.06 0.84
N ALA A 86 3.03 -5.15 -0.14
CA ALA A 86 1.90 -4.98 -1.04
C ALA A 86 1.65 -6.23 -1.89
N THR A 87 2.70 -6.86 -2.39
CA THR A 87 2.61 -8.10 -3.16
C THR A 87 2.04 -9.24 -2.32
N ASP A 88 2.50 -9.39 -1.07
CA ASP A 88 1.98 -10.40 -0.14
C ASP A 88 0.50 -10.20 0.16
N ILE A 89 0.08 -8.96 0.44
CA ILE A 89 -1.33 -8.65 0.68
C ILE A 89 -2.16 -8.96 -0.57
N ALA A 90 -1.74 -8.52 -1.75
CA ALA A 90 -2.46 -8.77 -2.99
C ALA A 90 -2.57 -10.28 -3.31
N ARG A 91 -1.51 -11.07 -3.09
CA ARG A 91 -1.54 -12.53 -3.22
C ARG A 91 -2.54 -13.16 -2.27
N ARG A 92 -2.54 -12.77 -1.01
CA ARG A 92 -3.50 -13.28 -0.02
C ARG A 92 -4.93 -12.90 -0.35
N MET A 93 -5.17 -11.68 -0.87
CA MET A 93 -6.50 -11.27 -1.35
C MET A 93 -7.03 -12.19 -2.45
N VAL A 94 -6.15 -12.61 -3.37
CA VAL A 94 -6.51 -13.49 -4.49
C VAL A 94 -6.61 -14.95 -4.05
N MET A 95 -5.59 -15.43 -3.36
CA MET A 95 -5.40 -16.87 -3.12
C MET A 95 -6.10 -17.38 -1.85
N GLU A 96 -6.12 -16.55 -0.78
CA GLU A 96 -6.64 -16.99 0.53
C GLU A 96 -8.05 -16.45 0.81
N PHE A 97 -8.31 -15.18 0.45
CA PHE A 97 -9.54 -14.49 0.85
C PHE A 97 -10.64 -14.52 -0.23
N GLY A 98 -10.36 -15.09 -1.41
CA GLY A 98 -11.34 -15.18 -2.50
C GLY A 98 -11.86 -13.81 -2.97
N MET A 99 -11.01 -12.77 -2.94
CA MET A 99 -11.40 -11.39 -3.25
C MET A 99 -11.22 -11.01 -4.72
N SER A 100 -10.78 -11.95 -5.58
CA SER A 100 -10.74 -11.78 -7.03
C SER A 100 -12.13 -11.98 -7.64
N GLU A 101 -12.56 -11.08 -8.53
CA GLU A 101 -13.84 -11.25 -9.24
C GLU A 101 -13.73 -12.32 -10.34
N LYS A 102 -12.56 -12.46 -10.94
CA LYS A 102 -12.30 -13.42 -12.00
C LYS A 102 -12.21 -14.87 -11.48
N LEU A 103 -11.50 -15.06 -10.35
CA LEU A 103 -11.25 -16.37 -9.78
C LEU A 103 -12.35 -16.82 -8.79
N GLY A 104 -13.14 -15.86 -8.28
CA GLY A 104 -14.21 -16.13 -7.33
C GLY A 104 -13.73 -16.46 -5.91
N PRO A 105 -14.64 -16.91 -5.04
CA PRO A 105 -14.37 -17.20 -3.64
C PRO A 105 -13.74 -18.60 -3.47
N MET A 106 -12.56 -18.79 -3.99
CA MET A 106 -11.79 -20.04 -3.92
C MET A 106 -10.51 -19.85 -3.13
N LEU A 107 -10.05 -20.91 -2.47
CA LEU A 107 -8.76 -20.99 -1.80
C LEU A 107 -7.79 -21.74 -2.70
N PHE A 108 -6.63 -21.13 -2.99
CA PHE A 108 -5.56 -21.71 -3.79
C PHE A 108 -4.31 -21.91 -2.93
N GLY A 109 -3.53 -22.95 -3.24
CA GLY A 109 -2.22 -23.16 -2.61
C GLY A 109 -2.30 -23.70 -1.18
N LYS A 110 -3.30 -24.51 -0.86
CA LYS A 110 -3.30 -25.34 0.35
C LYS A 110 -2.24 -26.42 0.22
N GLY A 111 -0.97 -26.04 0.29
CA GLY A 111 0.09 -27.01 0.50
C GLY A 111 -0.17 -27.71 1.82
N SER A 112 -0.23 -29.02 1.83
CA SER A 112 -0.36 -29.83 3.03
C SER A 112 0.65 -29.36 4.07
N ASN A 113 0.18 -28.78 5.18
CA ASN A 113 0.95 -28.56 6.40
C ASN A 113 1.24 -29.88 7.14
N GLU A 114 1.38 -30.98 6.41
CA GLU A 114 1.95 -32.18 6.94
C GLU A 114 3.47 -32.02 6.94
N VAL A 115 3.97 -31.39 8.00
CA VAL A 115 5.38 -31.53 8.41
C VAL A 115 5.59 -32.98 8.82
N PHE A 116 5.66 -33.88 7.87
CA PHE A 116 6.15 -35.22 8.10
C PHE A 116 7.67 -35.18 7.93
N LEU A 117 8.35 -35.42 9.04
CA LEU A 117 9.80 -35.48 9.20
C LEU A 117 10.52 -36.05 7.97
N GLY A 118 11.31 -35.24 7.27
CA GLY A 118 12.47 -35.69 6.52
C GLY A 118 12.39 -35.77 5.00
N ARG A 119 11.33 -35.32 4.32
CA ARG A 119 11.34 -35.13 2.86
C ARG A 119 10.74 -33.80 2.48
N ASP A 120 11.58 -32.94 1.91
CA ASP A 120 11.19 -31.76 1.16
C ASP A 120 10.49 -32.19 -0.13
N TYR A 121 9.22 -32.59 -0.02
CA TYR A 121 8.36 -32.70 -1.20
C TYR A 121 8.04 -31.24 -1.56
N GLY A 122 8.66 -30.73 -2.61
CA GLY A 122 8.42 -29.40 -3.15
C GLY A 122 6.92 -29.11 -3.15
N ARG A 123 6.54 -27.89 -2.77
CA ARG A 123 5.14 -27.41 -2.77
C ARG A 123 4.48 -27.82 -4.07
N GLN A 124 3.70 -28.91 -4.04
CA GLN A 124 2.94 -29.34 -5.19
C GLN A 124 1.80 -28.35 -5.36
N GLN A 125 1.83 -27.64 -6.47
CA GLN A 125 0.81 -26.67 -6.84
C GLN A 125 -0.51 -27.46 -7.01
N ASP A 126 -1.55 -27.07 -6.28
CA ASP A 126 -2.87 -27.71 -6.30
C ASP A 126 -3.83 -27.14 -7.35
N TYR A 127 -3.30 -26.37 -8.30
CA TYR A 127 -4.05 -25.71 -9.37
C TYR A 127 -3.25 -25.75 -10.69
N SER A 128 -3.97 -25.61 -11.82
CA SER A 128 -3.38 -25.66 -13.16
C SER A 128 -2.53 -24.42 -13.49
N ASP A 129 -1.67 -24.53 -14.50
CA ASP A 129 -0.86 -23.40 -15.00
C ASP A 129 -1.72 -22.24 -15.51
N GLU A 130 -2.92 -22.50 -16.03
CA GLU A 130 -3.88 -21.49 -16.43
C GLU A 130 -4.39 -20.70 -15.23
N VAL A 131 -4.69 -21.39 -14.13
CA VAL A 131 -5.08 -20.75 -12.87
C VAL A 131 -3.92 -19.97 -12.28
N ALA A 132 -2.68 -20.49 -12.31
CA ALA A 132 -1.48 -19.78 -11.89
C ALA A 132 -1.32 -18.45 -12.64
N SER A 133 -1.42 -18.49 -13.97
CA SER A 133 -1.37 -17.27 -14.81
C SER A 133 -2.50 -16.29 -14.48
N SER A 134 -3.68 -16.79 -14.16
CA SER A 134 -4.81 -15.97 -13.74
C SER A 134 -4.58 -15.32 -12.36
N ILE A 135 -4.00 -16.05 -11.40
CA ILE A 135 -3.60 -15.50 -10.09
C ILE A 135 -2.60 -14.35 -10.27
N ASP A 136 -1.54 -14.56 -11.05
CA ASP A 136 -0.54 -13.52 -11.31
C ASP A 136 -1.15 -12.28 -11.97
N SER A 137 -2.10 -12.48 -12.89
CA SER A 137 -2.83 -11.40 -13.56
C SER A 137 -3.67 -10.59 -12.57
N GLU A 138 -4.41 -11.25 -11.67
CA GLU A 138 -5.26 -10.59 -10.66
C GLU A 138 -4.40 -9.85 -9.62
N VAL A 139 -3.30 -10.45 -9.15
CA VAL A 139 -2.34 -9.77 -8.26
C VAL A 139 -1.81 -8.49 -8.91
N LYS A 140 -1.41 -8.56 -10.18
CA LYS A 140 -0.93 -7.41 -10.95
C LYS A 140 -1.99 -6.32 -11.09
N ILE A 141 -3.27 -6.69 -11.26
CA ILE A 141 -4.38 -5.73 -11.31
C ILE A 141 -4.51 -4.99 -9.99
N PHE A 142 -4.52 -5.69 -8.83
CA PHE A 142 -4.58 -5.04 -7.53
C PHE A 142 -3.43 -4.06 -7.30
N LEU A 143 -2.20 -4.45 -7.64
CA LEU A 143 -1.03 -3.60 -7.48
C LEU A 143 -1.05 -2.39 -8.41
N ASN A 144 -1.44 -2.56 -9.67
CA ASN A 144 -1.56 -1.45 -10.63
C ASN A 144 -2.68 -0.47 -10.23
N ASP A 145 -3.82 -0.96 -9.76
CA ASP A 145 -4.90 -0.11 -9.26
C ASP A 145 -4.43 0.70 -8.05
N ALA A 146 -3.74 0.07 -7.11
CA ALA A 146 -3.16 0.72 -5.94
C ALA A 146 -2.17 1.84 -6.34
N HIS A 147 -1.26 1.55 -7.25
CA HIS A 147 -0.31 2.52 -7.80
C HIS A 147 -1.02 3.70 -8.48
N ASN A 148 -2.04 3.43 -9.29
CA ASN A 148 -2.83 4.45 -9.98
C ASN A 148 -3.62 5.33 -9.00
N ILE A 149 -4.20 4.75 -7.95
CA ILE A 149 -4.90 5.47 -6.87
C ILE A 149 -3.92 6.43 -6.19
N ALA A 150 -2.77 5.92 -5.74
CA ALA A 150 -1.74 6.73 -5.11
C ALA A 150 -1.30 7.88 -6.03
N GLY A 151 -1.06 7.61 -7.31
CA GLY A 151 -0.66 8.64 -8.28
C GLY A 151 -1.69 9.74 -8.49
N LYS A 152 -2.98 9.39 -8.52
CA LYS A 152 -4.06 10.39 -8.62
C LYS A 152 -4.18 11.24 -7.37
N ILE A 153 -4.06 10.65 -6.19
CA ILE A 153 -4.11 11.35 -4.90
C ILE A 153 -2.93 12.32 -4.79
N LEU A 154 -1.71 11.86 -5.05
CA LEU A 154 -0.51 12.69 -4.94
C LEU A 154 -0.51 13.84 -5.94
N LYS A 155 -0.98 13.63 -7.17
CA LYS A 155 -1.15 14.71 -8.15
C LYS A 155 -2.21 15.73 -7.73
N LYS A 156 -3.33 15.28 -7.17
CA LYS A 156 -4.43 16.15 -6.72
C LYS A 156 -3.99 17.03 -5.54
N PHE A 157 -3.17 16.52 -4.65
CA PHE A 157 -2.77 17.17 -3.41
C PHE A 157 -1.26 17.49 -3.35
N ASN A 158 -0.63 17.75 -4.50
CA ASN A 158 0.81 18.01 -4.59
C ASN A 158 1.28 19.18 -3.71
N LYS A 159 0.47 20.26 -3.60
CA LYS A 159 0.79 21.41 -2.74
C LYS A 159 0.89 21.02 -1.27
N GLN A 160 -0.01 20.16 -0.80
CA GLN A 160 0.01 19.66 0.58
C GLN A 160 1.19 18.71 0.81
N MET A 161 1.56 17.91 -0.22
CA MET A 161 2.76 17.08 -0.19
C MET A 161 4.01 17.95 0.01
N ASP A 162 4.18 19.01 -0.80
CA ASP A 162 5.32 19.92 -0.68
C ASP A 162 5.35 20.64 0.67
N ALA A 163 4.18 21.05 1.19
CA ALA A 163 4.08 21.68 2.50
C ALA A 163 4.53 20.74 3.63
N MET A 164 4.15 19.45 3.58
CA MET A 164 4.57 18.48 4.57
C MET A 164 6.06 18.17 4.49
N VAL A 165 6.59 18.04 3.27
CA VAL A 165 8.04 17.81 3.05
C VAL A 165 8.86 18.93 3.67
N LYS A 166 8.48 20.19 3.50
CA LYS A 166 9.17 21.33 4.14
C LYS A 166 9.25 21.17 5.65
N VAL A 167 8.11 20.86 6.28
CA VAL A 167 8.06 20.68 7.74
C VAL A 167 8.89 19.47 8.18
N LEU A 168 8.88 18.36 7.42
CA LEU A 168 9.70 17.19 7.69
C LEU A 168 11.20 17.47 7.58
N LEU A 169 11.63 18.29 6.63
CA LEU A 169 13.04 18.66 6.49
C LEU A 169 13.51 19.58 7.62
N GLU A 170 12.61 20.37 8.22
CA GLU A 170 12.92 21.26 9.36
C GLU A 170 12.90 20.52 10.69
N LYS A 171 11.93 19.60 10.90
CA LYS A 171 11.65 18.97 12.20
C LYS A 171 12.11 17.51 12.28
N GLU A 172 12.41 16.90 11.16
CA GLU A 172 12.75 15.49 10.99
C GLU A 172 11.66 14.48 11.44
N THR A 173 10.72 14.91 12.27
CA THR A 173 9.61 14.12 12.79
C THR A 173 8.38 14.98 12.96
N ILE A 174 7.23 14.47 12.50
CA ILE A 174 5.91 15.11 12.58
C ILE A 174 4.95 14.16 13.30
N ASN A 175 4.21 14.67 14.29
CA ASN A 175 3.19 13.92 15.01
C ASN A 175 1.80 14.03 14.36
N ARG A 176 0.81 13.28 14.89
CA ARG A 176 -0.58 13.25 14.41
C ARG A 176 -1.22 14.64 14.30
N GLU A 177 -0.97 15.49 15.28
CA GLU A 177 -1.58 16.83 15.34
C GLU A 177 -1.04 17.74 14.24
N GLU A 178 0.25 17.66 13.97
CA GLU A 178 0.90 18.42 12.90
C GLU A 178 0.47 17.91 11.52
N VAL A 179 0.41 16.58 11.32
CA VAL A 179 -0.13 15.96 10.10
C VAL A 179 -1.56 16.44 9.86
N SER A 180 -2.41 16.38 10.90
CA SER A 180 -3.80 16.84 10.83
C SER A 180 -3.91 18.32 10.44
N ARG A 181 -3.02 19.15 10.95
CA ARG A 181 -2.98 20.60 10.65
C ARG A 181 -2.60 20.86 9.20
N ILE A 182 -1.58 20.16 8.70
CA ILE A 182 -1.10 20.31 7.32
C ILE A 182 -2.15 19.79 6.33
N PHE A 183 -2.80 18.67 6.63
CA PHE A 183 -3.77 18.02 5.75
C PHE A 183 -5.23 18.39 6.02
N LYS A 184 -5.49 19.40 6.86
CA LYS A 184 -6.84 19.85 7.27
C LYS A 184 -7.79 20.11 6.09
N SER A 185 -7.25 20.60 4.97
CA SER A 185 -8.04 20.89 3.77
C SER A 185 -8.36 19.66 2.91
N ILE A 186 -7.73 18.51 3.17
CA ILE A 186 -7.92 17.28 2.41
C ILE A 186 -9.13 16.56 2.93
N LYS A 187 -10.14 16.39 2.08
CA LYS A 187 -11.28 15.52 2.34
C LYS A 187 -11.00 14.11 1.87
N LYS A 188 -11.62 13.12 2.50
CA LYS A 188 -11.55 11.73 2.07
C LYS A 188 -12.04 11.61 0.63
N VAL A 189 -11.27 10.92 -0.21
CA VAL A 189 -11.62 10.71 -1.61
C VAL A 189 -12.51 9.48 -1.77
N LYS A 190 -13.39 9.52 -2.78
CA LYS A 190 -14.14 8.34 -3.21
C LYS A 190 -13.46 7.76 -4.46
N ILE A 191 -13.30 6.44 -4.48
CA ILE A 191 -12.69 5.72 -5.59
C ILE A 191 -13.81 5.08 -6.42
N HIS A 192 -13.76 5.28 -7.73
CA HIS A 192 -14.73 4.73 -8.68
C HIS A 192 -13.99 4.01 -9.80
N GLY A 193 -14.47 2.82 -10.16
CA GLY A 193 -13.92 2.00 -11.23
C GLY A 193 -12.58 1.33 -10.88
N SER A 194 -11.94 0.78 -11.90
CA SER A 194 -10.65 0.10 -11.82
C SER A 194 -9.88 0.27 -13.14
N GLY A 195 -8.60 -0.03 -13.14
CA GLY A 195 -7.74 0.03 -14.31
C GLY A 195 -7.78 1.40 -15.00
N LYS A 196 -7.97 1.41 -16.31
CA LYS A 196 -8.01 2.66 -17.11
C LYS A 196 -9.19 3.58 -16.76
N ASN A 197 -10.27 3.05 -16.20
CA ASN A 197 -11.49 3.79 -15.83
C ASN A 197 -11.48 4.29 -14.37
N LEU A 198 -10.41 4.09 -13.64
CA LEU A 198 -10.27 4.49 -12.26
C LEU A 198 -10.35 6.02 -12.13
N ARG A 199 -11.24 6.51 -11.25
CA ARG A 199 -11.43 7.93 -10.93
C ARG A 199 -11.45 8.14 -9.42
N ILE A 200 -11.00 9.32 -8.98
CA ILE A 200 -11.12 9.79 -7.60
C ILE A 200 -11.92 11.10 -7.58
N THR A 201 -12.85 11.21 -6.65
CA THR A 201 -13.66 12.42 -6.44
C THR A 201 -13.54 12.93 -5.00
#